data_74d779ea2e6f8d11af23639a8298afe6
#
_entry.id   74d779ea2e6f8d11af23639a8298afe6
#
_cell.length_a   1.000
_cell.length_b   1.000
_cell.length_c   1.000
_cell.angle_alpha   90.00
_cell.angle_beta   90.00
_cell.angle_gamma   90.00
#
_symmetry.space_group_name_H-M   'P 1'
#
loop_
_entity.id
_entity.type
_entity.pdbx_description
1 polymer ?
#
loop_
_entity_poly.entity_id
_entity_poly.type
_entity_poly.pdbx_seq_one_letter_code
_entity_poly.pdbx_strand_id
1 'polypeptide(L)'
;MLFNIFINDLLFLVREEICNLADDNTAYVCAENTSSVLCRLHNDLEIVLDWVSNNGMVANPDKFQAIFLGTRDNSIVVHARSTSVTSSKSVKLLGVTIDDQLSFYPHIMEICKKASSKTKALLRIRNYLTQKQADLLYMSYIMSPFNYCPLVWMYCSKQAHNLIRATHRKALCAKQNTFEQSYDELLLRSNSIDIHTKNLQLMVIEVFKSLIHLNPEFMWDFFTLKNTLYDLRQGSSVLVPKARTTRALNSFTFRAALAWNHLPAKLKETKNLSEFINSIKGQNIYCQCKNCIF
;
A
#
# COMPACT_ATOMS: atom_id res chain seq x y z
N MET A 1 -19.67 11.51 -12.01
CA MET A 1 -19.16 12.68 -12.77
C MET A 1 -19.63 14.00 -12.17
N LEU A 2 -20.93 14.28 -12.05
CA LEU A 2 -21.45 15.54 -11.47
C LEU A 2 -20.98 15.80 -10.04
N PHE A 3 -20.94 14.78 -9.17
CA PHE A 3 -20.46 14.92 -7.80
C PHE A 3 -18.98 15.35 -7.74
N ASN A 4 -18.13 14.81 -8.60
CA ASN A 4 -16.70 15.19 -8.64
C ASN A 4 -16.50 16.64 -9.08
N ILE A 5 -17.36 17.15 -9.97
CA ILE A 5 -17.35 18.56 -10.37
C ILE A 5 -17.79 19.44 -9.19
N PHE A 6 -18.82 19.00 -8.46
CA PHE A 6 -19.36 19.71 -7.31
C PHE A 6 -18.35 19.83 -6.15
N ILE A 7 -17.59 18.74 -5.85
CA ILE A 7 -16.64 18.74 -4.72
C ILE A 7 -15.26 19.32 -5.07
N ASN A 8 -15.02 19.56 -6.35
CA ASN A 8 -13.67 19.92 -6.84
C ASN A 8 -13.15 21.25 -6.29
N ASP A 9 -14.02 22.23 -6.03
CA ASP A 9 -13.64 23.54 -5.49
C ASP A 9 -13.16 23.48 -4.03
N LEU A 10 -13.60 22.47 -3.26
CA LEU A 10 -13.09 22.23 -1.91
C LEU A 10 -11.56 22.07 -1.90
N LEU A 11 -10.98 21.43 -2.92
CA LEU A 11 -9.53 21.20 -3.02
C LEU A 11 -8.72 22.50 -3.13
N PHE A 12 -9.32 23.57 -3.65
CA PHE A 12 -8.66 24.87 -3.82
C PHE A 12 -8.82 25.78 -2.61
N LEU A 13 -9.72 25.46 -1.69
CA LEU A 13 -9.98 26.28 -0.50
C LEU A 13 -9.08 25.89 0.68
N VAL A 14 -8.76 24.61 0.81
CA VAL A 14 -7.91 24.07 1.88
C VAL A 14 -6.46 24.48 1.65
N ARG A 15 -5.75 24.87 2.72
CA ARG A 15 -4.36 25.35 2.65
C ARG A 15 -3.33 24.25 2.72
N GLU A 16 -3.66 23.16 3.39
CA GLU A 16 -2.81 21.99 3.53
C GLU A 16 -3.13 20.95 2.44
N GLU A 17 -2.43 19.84 2.49
CA GLU A 17 -2.64 18.77 1.51
C GLU A 17 -3.95 18.02 1.80
N ILE A 18 -4.80 17.90 0.78
CA ILE A 18 -6.03 17.15 0.84
C ILE A 18 -6.08 16.13 -0.30
N CYS A 19 -6.44 14.90 0.03
CA CYS A 19 -6.73 13.84 -0.93
C CYS A 19 -8.23 13.57 -0.94
N ASN A 20 -8.83 13.61 -2.12
CA ASN A 20 -10.25 13.36 -2.31
C ASN A 20 -10.46 12.12 -3.17
N LEU A 21 -11.32 11.21 -2.71
CA LEU A 21 -11.81 10.09 -3.51
C LEU A 21 -13.33 10.00 -3.35
N ALA A 22 -14.06 10.54 -4.31
CA ALA A 22 -15.52 10.69 -4.25
C ALA A 22 -15.94 11.49 -2.99
N ASP A 23 -16.65 10.87 -2.05
CA ASP A 23 -17.09 11.45 -0.79
C ASP A 23 -16.07 11.32 0.36
N ASP A 24 -15.03 10.48 0.19
CA ASP A 24 -13.96 10.32 1.18
C ASP A 24 -12.89 11.41 1.03
N ASN A 25 -12.84 12.34 1.98
CA ASN A 25 -11.84 13.41 2.05
C ASN A 25 -10.82 13.09 3.15
N THR A 26 -9.55 13.22 2.83
CA THR A 26 -8.46 13.01 3.78
C THR A 26 -7.50 14.19 3.73
N ALA A 27 -7.46 14.98 4.80
CA ALA A 27 -6.48 16.06 4.96
C ALA A 27 -5.27 15.54 5.76
N TYR A 28 -4.07 15.98 5.39
CA TYR A 28 -2.86 15.67 6.15
C TYR A 28 -1.96 16.89 6.26
N VAL A 29 -1.36 17.04 7.45
CA VAL A 29 -0.51 18.16 7.83
C VAL A 29 0.81 17.63 8.37
N CYS A 30 1.92 18.20 7.92
CA CYS A 30 3.26 17.93 8.44
C CYS A 30 3.84 19.21 9.07
N ALA A 31 4.27 19.14 10.34
CA ALA A 31 4.96 20.23 11.01
C ALA A 31 5.95 19.69 12.07
N GLU A 32 6.83 20.55 12.57
CA GLU A 32 7.88 20.18 13.52
C GLU A 32 7.35 19.83 14.92
N ASN A 33 6.20 20.40 15.31
CA ASN A 33 5.60 20.19 16.62
C ASN A 33 4.08 20.02 16.54
N THR A 34 3.52 19.36 17.55
CA THR A 34 2.09 19.03 17.62
C THR A 34 1.20 20.28 17.63
N SER A 35 1.61 21.36 18.29
CA SER A 35 0.80 22.60 18.35
C SER A 35 0.62 23.23 16.97
N SER A 36 1.67 23.24 16.15
CA SER A 36 1.61 23.73 14.77
C SER A 36 0.73 22.84 13.89
N VAL A 37 0.81 21.51 14.05
CA VAL A 37 -0.07 20.56 13.34
C VAL A 37 -1.54 20.85 13.70
N LEU A 38 -1.84 20.99 14.98
CA LEU A 38 -3.21 21.23 15.46
C LEU A 38 -3.76 22.56 14.94
N CYS A 39 -2.96 23.63 14.99
CA CYS A 39 -3.39 24.95 14.52
C CYS A 39 -3.72 24.92 13.02
N ARG A 40 -2.85 24.30 12.20
CA ARG A 40 -3.03 24.21 10.75
C ARG A 40 -4.22 23.32 10.39
N LEU A 41 -4.34 22.16 11.04
CA LEU A 41 -5.45 21.22 10.83
C LEU A 41 -6.79 21.82 11.26
N HIS A 42 -6.82 22.58 12.38
CA HIS A 42 -8.02 23.26 12.82
C HIS A 42 -8.49 24.29 11.79
N ASN A 43 -7.59 25.12 11.26
CA ASN A 43 -7.93 26.10 10.25
C ASN A 43 -8.53 25.48 8.99
N ASP A 44 -7.95 24.39 8.52
CA ASP A 44 -8.46 23.70 7.33
C ASP A 44 -9.78 23.00 7.58
N LEU A 45 -9.95 22.41 8.77
CA LEU A 45 -11.21 21.77 9.14
C LEU A 45 -12.36 22.81 9.23
N GLU A 46 -12.11 24.03 9.72
CA GLU A 46 -13.09 25.13 9.70
C GLU A 46 -13.48 25.48 8.26
N ILE A 47 -12.51 25.59 7.34
CA ILE A 47 -12.77 25.84 5.92
C ILE A 47 -13.64 24.74 5.32
N VAL A 48 -13.33 23.48 5.60
CA VAL A 48 -14.12 22.34 5.12
C VAL A 48 -15.55 22.38 5.64
N LEU A 49 -15.72 22.66 6.94
CA LEU A 49 -17.05 22.74 7.56
C LEU A 49 -17.87 23.93 7.04
N ASP A 50 -17.22 25.08 6.76
CA ASP A 50 -17.88 26.22 6.12
C ASP A 50 -18.33 25.87 4.71
N TRP A 51 -17.47 25.24 3.93
CA TRP A 51 -17.81 24.80 2.57
C TRP A 51 -19.00 23.83 2.58
N VAL A 52 -18.98 22.81 3.45
CA VAL A 52 -20.07 21.83 3.61
C VAL A 52 -21.38 22.55 3.94
N SER A 53 -21.36 23.48 4.91
CA SER A 53 -22.55 24.26 5.34
C SER A 53 -23.08 25.16 4.22
N ASN A 54 -22.20 25.88 3.52
CA ASN A 54 -22.56 26.80 2.43
C ASN A 54 -23.16 26.06 1.22
N ASN A 55 -22.82 24.79 1.04
CA ASN A 55 -23.38 23.93 0.00
C ASN A 55 -24.63 23.16 0.47
N GLY A 56 -25.24 23.55 1.61
CA GLY A 56 -26.47 22.93 2.11
C GLY A 56 -26.30 21.49 2.60
N MET A 57 -25.07 21.07 2.89
CA MET A 57 -24.76 19.75 3.44
C MET A 57 -24.54 19.81 4.95
N VAL A 58 -24.66 18.66 5.60
CA VAL A 58 -24.38 18.50 7.04
C VAL A 58 -23.28 17.46 7.20
N ALA A 59 -22.16 17.88 7.78
CA ALA A 59 -21.10 16.97 8.15
C ALA A 59 -21.54 16.08 9.32
N ASN A 60 -21.27 14.77 9.26
CA ASN A 60 -21.53 13.86 10.37
C ASN A 60 -20.27 13.72 11.24
N PRO A 61 -20.25 14.30 12.47
CA PRO A 61 -19.09 14.26 13.35
C PRO A 61 -18.64 12.85 13.73
N ASP A 62 -19.57 11.90 13.83
CA ASP A 62 -19.27 10.53 14.21
C ASP A 62 -18.43 9.76 13.17
N LYS A 63 -18.35 10.29 11.95
CA LYS A 63 -17.52 9.72 10.88
C LYS A 63 -16.11 10.31 10.83
N PHE A 64 -15.84 11.39 11.56
CA PHE A 64 -14.51 11.97 11.56
C PHE A 64 -13.53 11.07 12.29
N GLN A 65 -12.37 10.86 11.68
CA GLN A 65 -11.29 10.07 12.23
C GLN A 65 -9.99 10.88 12.15
N ALA A 66 -9.20 10.87 13.21
CA ALA A 66 -7.89 11.52 13.24
C ALA A 66 -6.85 10.50 13.73
N ILE A 67 -5.66 10.55 13.12
CA ILE A 67 -4.50 9.79 13.56
C ILE A 67 -3.28 10.71 13.57
N PHE A 68 -2.47 10.62 14.62
CA PHE A 68 -1.21 11.34 14.72
C PHE A 68 -0.05 10.37 14.58
N LEU A 69 0.88 10.70 13.68
CA LEU A 69 2.06 9.91 13.40
C LEU A 69 3.30 10.61 13.95
N GLY A 70 4.22 9.84 14.55
CA GLY A 70 5.51 10.38 15.02
C GLY A 70 5.51 10.97 16.42
N THR A 71 4.38 11.04 17.11
CA THR A 71 4.26 11.43 18.51
C THR A 71 4.07 10.21 19.43
N ARG A 72 4.39 10.39 20.72
CA ARG A 72 4.07 9.43 21.79
C ARG A 72 2.75 9.76 22.50
N ASP A 73 2.19 10.90 22.20
CA ASP A 73 0.95 11.36 22.81
C ASP A 73 -0.24 10.67 22.14
N ASN A 74 -1.02 9.91 22.92
CA ASN A 74 -2.06 9.02 22.41
C ASN A 74 -3.49 9.61 22.51
N SER A 75 -3.63 10.86 23.01
CA SER A 75 -4.94 11.47 23.26
C SER A 75 -5.02 12.92 22.78
N ILE A 76 -4.55 13.14 21.57
CA ILE A 76 -4.65 14.48 20.94
C ILE A 76 -6.09 14.69 20.48
N VAL A 77 -6.66 15.83 20.84
CA VAL A 77 -8.02 16.21 20.46
C VAL A 77 -7.95 17.35 19.44
N VAL A 78 -8.59 17.15 18.31
CA VAL A 78 -8.81 18.18 17.29
C VAL A 78 -10.19 18.78 17.54
N HIS A 79 -10.26 20.09 17.74
CA HIS A 79 -11.50 20.80 17.92
C HIS A 79 -11.89 21.52 16.64
N ALA A 80 -13.15 21.45 16.27
CA ALA A 80 -13.72 22.26 15.19
C ALA A 80 -15.17 22.60 15.52
N ARG A 81 -15.47 23.88 15.72
CA ARG A 81 -16.79 24.38 16.14
C ARG A 81 -17.27 23.66 17.41
N SER A 82 -18.45 23.03 17.31
CA SER A 82 -19.05 22.22 18.40
C SER A 82 -18.56 20.78 18.43
N THR A 83 -17.68 20.37 17.49
CA THR A 83 -17.22 19.00 17.34
C THR A 83 -15.79 18.84 17.86
N SER A 84 -15.54 17.76 18.57
CA SER A 84 -14.19 17.35 18.97
C SER A 84 -13.91 15.93 18.49
N VAL A 85 -12.76 15.72 17.86
CA VAL A 85 -12.32 14.43 17.35
C VAL A 85 -11.06 14.01 18.09
N THR A 86 -11.17 12.95 18.88
CA THR A 86 -10.00 12.39 19.57
C THR A 86 -9.21 11.49 18.63
N SER A 87 -7.89 11.64 18.63
CA SER A 87 -7.01 10.80 17.81
C SER A 87 -7.16 9.31 18.18
N SER A 88 -7.16 8.48 17.15
CA SER A 88 -7.23 7.02 17.27
C SER A 88 -5.85 6.41 17.06
N LYS A 89 -5.59 5.26 17.69
CA LYS A 89 -4.36 4.47 17.43
C LYS A 89 -4.33 3.87 16.03
N SER A 90 -5.47 3.73 15.40
CA SER A 90 -5.58 3.28 14.02
C SER A 90 -6.82 3.86 13.36
N VAL A 91 -6.71 4.15 12.08
CA VAL A 91 -7.82 4.61 11.22
C VAL A 91 -7.92 3.71 10.00
N LYS A 92 -9.10 3.66 9.41
CA LYS A 92 -9.32 2.92 8.17
C LYS A 92 -9.45 3.89 7.01
N LEU A 93 -8.43 3.94 6.16
CA LEU A 93 -8.40 4.77 4.96
C LEU A 93 -8.55 3.88 3.73
N LEU A 94 -9.60 4.09 2.95
CA LEU A 94 -9.89 3.37 1.69
C LEU A 94 -9.71 1.84 1.83
N GLY A 95 -10.16 1.28 2.95
CA GLY A 95 -10.08 -0.17 3.19
C GLY A 95 -8.75 -0.66 3.77
N VAL A 96 -7.73 0.18 3.88
CA VAL A 96 -6.46 -0.12 4.56
C VAL A 96 -6.49 0.42 5.98
N THR A 97 -6.17 -0.40 6.97
CA THR A 97 -6.03 0.03 8.36
C THR A 97 -4.62 0.56 8.57
N ILE A 98 -4.49 1.85 8.89
CA ILE A 98 -3.25 2.55 9.18
C ILE A 98 -3.16 2.70 10.70
N ASP A 99 -2.08 2.24 11.32
CA ASP A 99 -1.80 2.41 12.74
C ASP A 99 -0.78 3.53 12.99
N ASP A 100 -0.77 4.11 14.17
CA ASP A 100 0.10 5.22 14.59
C ASP A 100 1.60 4.93 14.49
N GLN A 101 1.96 3.65 14.48
CA GLN A 101 3.33 3.19 14.27
C GLN A 101 3.68 2.89 12.81
N LEU A 102 2.71 2.95 11.88
CA LEU A 102 2.84 2.52 10.49
C LEU A 102 3.38 1.08 10.37
N SER A 103 2.99 0.22 11.31
CA SER A 103 3.38 -1.19 11.31
C SER A 103 2.54 -2.05 10.38
N PHE A 104 1.34 -1.58 10.06
CA PHE A 104 0.30 -2.28 9.29
C PHE A 104 -0.08 -3.66 9.86
N TYR A 105 0.34 -3.97 11.08
CA TYR A 105 0.06 -5.26 11.71
C TYR A 105 -1.46 -5.51 11.89
N PRO A 106 -2.27 -4.53 12.36
CA PRO A 106 -3.73 -4.69 12.45
C PRO A 106 -4.38 -4.98 11.09
N HIS A 107 -3.93 -4.31 10.04
CA HIS A 107 -4.40 -4.56 8.67
C HIS A 107 -4.08 -5.98 8.22
N ILE A 108 -2.83 -6.43 8.41
CA ILE A 108 -2.38 -7.77 8.03
C ILE A 108 -3.15 -8.85 8.79
N MET A 109 -3.43 -8.64 10.07
CA MET A 109 -4.29 -9.53 10.86
C MET A 109 -5.68 -9.64 10.24
N GLU A 110 -6.28 -8.52 9.84
CA GLU A 110 -7.62 -8.48 9.22
C GLU A 110 -7.64 -9.23 7.87
N ILE A 111 -6.69 -8.95 6.97
CA ILE A 111 -6.64 -9.62 5.66
C ILE A 111 -6.35 -11.12 5.79
N CYS A 112 -5.48 -11.53 6.72
CA CYS A 112 -5.20 -12.94 6.99
C CYS A 112 -6.43 -13.66 7.58
N LYS A 113 -7.18 -13.00 8.46
CA LYS A 113 -8.45 -13.52 9.00
C LYS A 113 -9.48 -13.72 7.88
N LYS A 114 -9.65 -12.73 7.00
CA LYS A 114 -10.54 -12.82 5.83
C LYS A 114 -10.13 -13.97 4.89
N ALA A 115 -8.85 -14.05 4.54
CA ALA A 115 -8.32 -15.12 3.69
C ALA A 115 -8.49 -16.51 4.33
N SER A 116 -8.24 -16.63 5.64
CA SER A 116 -8.41 -17.90 6.37
C SER A 116 -9.88 -18.36 6.39
N SER A 117 -10.83 -17.44 6.57
CA SER A 117 -12.26 -17.76 6.52
C SER A 117 -12.66 -18.28 5.12
N LYS A 118 -12.22 -17.58 4.07
CA LYS A 118 -12.45 -17.98 2.68
C LYS A 118 -11.79 -19.32 2.33
N THR A 119 -10.58 -19.57 2.88
CA THR A 119 -9.88 -20.86 2.72
C THR A 119 -10.66 -22.01 3.35
N LYS A 120 -11.22 -21.80 4.54
CA LYS A 120 -12.07 -22.81 5.19
C LYS A 120 -13.35 -23.10 4.38
N ALA A 121 -13.95 -22.06 3.76
CA ALA A 121 -15.08 -22.24 2.86
C ALA A 121 -14.70 -23.10 1.63
N LEU A 122 -13.56 -22.79 1.01
CA LEU A 122 -13.05 -23.58 -0.13
C LEU A 122 -12.82 -25.05 0.27
N LEU A 123 -12.23 -25.31 1.45
CA LEU A 123 -11.97 -26.67 1.92
C LEU A 123 -13.25 -27.50 2.07
N ARG A 124 -14.36 -26.90 2.51
CA ARG A 124 -15.65 -27.62 2.66
C ARG A 124 -16.21 -28.13 1.34
N ILE A 125 -15.96 -27.40 0.24
CA ILE A 125 -16.51 -27.75 -1.07
C ILE A 125 -15.45 -28.31 -2.01
N ARG A 126 -14.19 -28.41 -1.58
CA ARG A 126 -13.05 -28.75 -2.44
C ARG A 126 -13.23 -30.07 -3.20
N ASN A 127 -13.80 -31.07 -2.58
CA ASN A 127 -14.03 -32.39 -3.17
C ASN A 127 -15.07 -32.39 -4.31
N TYR A 128 -15.90 -31.34 -4.37
CA TYR A 128 -16.91 -31.19 -5.43
C TYR A 128 -16.43 -30.29 -6.59
N LEU A 129 -15.19 -29.78 -6.49
CA LEU A 129 -14.65 -28.84 -7.47
C LEU A 129 -13.58 -29.50 -8.34
N THR A 130 -13.61 -29.17 -9.61
CA THR A 130 -12.46 -29.41 -10.50
C THR A 130 -11.27 -28.53 -10.12
N GLN A 131 -10.06 -28.90 -10.56
CA GLN A 131 -8.87 -28.09 -10.29
C GLN A 131 -9.00 -26.66 -10.85
N LYS A 132 -9.56 -26.49 -12.05
CA LYS A 132 -9.78 -25.17 -12.65
C LYS A 132 -10.72 -24.29 -11.81
N GLN A 133 -11.77 -24.85 -11.25
CA GLN A 133 -12.71 -24.13 -10.37
C GLN A 133 -12.03 -23.74 -9.03
N ALA A 134 -11.24 -24.65 -8.46
CA ALA A 134 -10.47 -24.37 -7.24
C ALA A 134 -9.43 -23.26 -7.48
N ASP A 135 -8.75 -23.26 -8.62
CA ASP A 135 -7.80 -22.22 -9.03
C ASP A 135 -8.49 -20.86 -9.19
N LEU A 136 -9.67 -20.83 -9.81
CA LEU A 136 -10.46 -19.61 -9.96
C LEU A 136 -10.88 -19.02 -8.61
N LEU A 137 -11.44 -19.86 -7.72
CA LEU A 137 -11.83 -19.44 -6.37
C LEU A 137 -10.65 -18.97 -5.53
N TYR A 138 -9.52 -19.68 -5.63
CA TYR A 138 -8.29 -19.26 -4.96
C TYR A 138 -7.85 -17.86 -5.43
N MET A 139 -7.76 -17.63 -6.74
CA MET A 139 -7.26 -16.37 -7.30
C MET A 139 -8.21 -15.20 -7.05
N SER A 140 -9.52 -15.40 -7.32
CA SER A 140 -10.50 -14.31 -7.26
C SER A 140 -11.01 -14.03 -5.85
N TYR A 141 -11.13 -15.05 -5.01
CA TYR A 141 -11.79 -14.93 -3.71
C TYR A 141 -10.79 -14.92 -2.54
N ILE A 142 -9.82 -15.85 -2.51
CA ILE A 142 -8.88 -15.97 -1.39
C ILE A 142 -7.74 -14.96 -1.51
N MET A 143 -7.18 -14.79 -2.72
CA MET A 143 -6.04 -13.90 -2.93
C MET A 143 -6.41 -12.42 -3.02
N SER A 144 -7.68 -12.08 -3.22
CA SER A 144 -8.13 -10.69 -3.37
C SER A 144 -7.69 -9.75 -2.23
N PRO A 145 -7.74 -10.11 -0.94
CA PRO A 145 -7.26 -9.24 0.14
C PRO A 145 -5.75 -8.96 0.08
N PHE A 146 -4.95 -9.94 -0.38
CA PHE A 146 -3.50 -9.78 -0.51
C PHE A 146 -3.10 -8.96 -1.74
N ASN A 147 -3.99 -8.82 -2.71
CA ASN A 147 -3.75 -8.04 -3.92
C ASN A 147 -4.16 -6.56 -3.76
N TYR A 148 -4.86 -6.23 -2.68
CA TYR A 148 -5.32 -4.86 -2.43
C TYR A 148 -4.24 -4.03 -1.74
N CYS A 149 -3.80 -2.95 -2.38
CA CYS A 149 -2.77 -2.01 -1.91
C CYS A 149 -1.51 -2.67 -1.30
N PRO A 150 -0.94 -3.74 -1.91
CA PRO A 150 0.13 -4.51 -1.27
C PRO A 150 1.40 -3.70 -1.04
N LEU A 151 1.67 -2.68 -1.85
CA LEU A 151 2.87 -1.85 -1.76
C LEU A 151 2.89 -0.96 -0.52
N VAL A 152 1.72 -0.73 0.10
CA VAL A 152 1.59 0.05 1.34
C VAL A 152 2.06 -0.74 2.56
N TRP A 153 1.72 -2.03 2.65
CA TRP A 153 1.92 -2.86 3.84
C TRP A 153 2.97 -3.97 3.70
N MET A 154 3.58 -4.14 2.52
CA MET A 154 4.49 -5.27 2.26
C MET A 154 5.77 -5.26 3.10
N TYR A 155 6.23 -4.11 3.57
CA TYR A 155 7.42 -3.97 4.43
C TYR A 155 7.06 -4.03 5.93
N CYS A 156 6.23 -4.99 6.27
CA CYS A 156 5.80 -5.27 7.63
C CYS A 156 6.87 -6.00 8.45
N SER A 157 6.58 -6.19 9.75
CA SER A 157 7.44 -6.95 10.66
C SER A 157 7.60 -8.43 10.24
N LYS A 158 8.67 -9.09 10.71
CA LYS A 158 8.88 -10.53 10.50
C LYS A 158 7.69 -11.38 10.98
N GLN A 159 7.08 -11.00 12.12
CA GLN A 159 5.90 -11.66 12.66
C GLN A 159 4.71 -11.58 11.68
N ALA A 160 4.44 -10.40 11.15
CA ALA A 160 3.36 -10.19 10.18
C ALA A 160 3.62 -10.94 8.87
N HIS A 161 4.86 -10.91 8.37
CA HIS A 161 5.26 -11.68 7.20
C HIS A 161 5.06 -13.19 7.39
N ASN A 162 5.47 -13.74 8.53
CA ASN A 162 5.25 -15.15 8.86
C ASN A 162 3.75 -15.52 8.90
N LEU A 163 2.91 -14.60 9.40
CA LEU A 163 1.45 -14.79 9.39
C LEU A 163 0.89 -14.83 7.97
N ILE A 164 1.33 -13.94 7.09
CA ILE A 164 0.96 -13.94 5.67
C ILE A 164 1.37 -15.27 5.03
N ARG A 165 2.63 -15.68 5.20
CA ARG A 165 3.18 -16.92 4.64
C ARG A 165 2.42 -18.16 5.12
N ALA A 166 2.14 -18.25 6.43
CA ALA A 166 1.36 -19.34 7.01
C ALA A 166 -0.07 -19.39 6.48
N THR A 167 -0.71 -18.21 6.33
CA THR A 167 -2.07 -18.12 5.77
C THR A 167 -2.08 -18.51 4.30
N HIS A 168 -1.11 -18.04 3.53
CA HIS A 168 -0.98 -18.39 2.11
C HIS A 168 -0.69 -19.88 1.91
N ARG A 169 0.19 -20.48 2.75
CA ARG A 169 0.42 -21.94 2.72
C ARG A 169 -0.89 -22.72 2.90
N LYS A 170 -1.71 -22.36 3.88
CA LYS A 170 -3.02 -23.00 4.11
C LYS A 170 -3.95 -22.85 2.91
N ALA A 171 -3.94 -21.70 2.25
CA ALA A 171 -4.73 -21.45 1.05
C ALA A 171 -4.26 -22.32 -0.13
N LEU A 172 -2.95 -22.49 -0.32
CA LEU A 172 -2.37 -23.40 -1.33
C LEU A 172 -2.69 -24.86 -1.03
N CYS A 173 -2.62 -25.29 0.24
CA CYS A 173 -3.05 -26.62 0.66
C CYS A 173 -4.53 -26.87 0.28
N ALA A 174 -5.41 -25.92 0.56
CA ALA A 174 -6.81 -26.02 0.21
C ALA A 174 -7.03 -26.10 -1.31
N LYS A 175 -6.30 -25.28 -2.07
CA LYS A 175 -6.33 -25.28 -3.54
C LYS A 175 -5.92 -26.62 -4.12
N GLN A 176 -4.85 -27.23 -3.59
CA GLN A 176 -4.25 -28.48 -4.09
C GLN A 176 -4.84 -29.75 -3.46
N ASN A 177 -5.71 -29.58 -2.43
CA ASN A 177 -6.24 -30.69 -1.63
C ASN A 177 -5.14 -31.58 -1.03
N THR A 178 -4.11 -30.96 -0.45
CA THR A 178 -2.97 -31.63 0.17
C THR A 178 -2.51 -30.88 1.41
N PHE A 179 -1.97 -31.57 2.43
CA PHE A 179 -1.59 -30.94 3.71
C PHE A 179 -0.15 -31.23 4.16
N GLU A 180 0.50 -32.20 3.52
CA GLU A 180 1.82 -32.70 3.95
C GLU A 180 3.00 -31.95 3.32
N GLN A 181 2.75 -31.17 2.26
CA GLN A 181 3.80 -30.53 1.48
C GLN A 181 4.34 -29.26 2.15
N SER A 182 5.62 -29.00 1.92
CA SER A 182 6.27 -27.75 2.31
C SER A 182 5.70 -26.56 1.51
N TYR A 183 5.94 -25.34 2.00
CA TYR A 183 5.46 -24.14 1.31
C TYR A 183 6.05 -24.00 -0.10
N ASP A 184 7.34 -24.30 -0.25
CA ASP A 184 8.05 -24.14 -1.52
C ASP A 184 7.61 -25.19 -2.55
N GLU A 185 7.36 -26.44 -2.13
CA GLU A 185 6.76 -27.48 -2.98
C GLU A 185 5.35 -27.10 -3.45
N LEU A 186 4.54 -26.52 -2.56
CA LEU A 186 3.21 -26.03 -2.93
C LEU A 186 3.26 -24.90 -3.95
N LEU A 187 4.22 -23.96 -3.83
CA LEU A 187 4.42 -22.90 -4.81
C LEU A 187 4.78 -23.47 -6.18
N LEU A 188 5.74 -24.39 -6.24
CA LEU A 188 6.15 -25.07 -7.48
C LEU A 188 4.97 -25.81 -8.12
N ARG A 189 4.28 -26.66 -7.36
CA ARG A 189 3.16 -27.48 -7.86
C ARG A 189 2.00 -26.64 -8.37
N SER A 190 1.74 -25.50 -7.72
CA SER A 190 0.64 -24.61 -8.10
C SER A 190 1.02 -23.55 -9.12
N ASN A 191 2.26 -23.57 -9.62
CA ASN A 191 2.84 -22.54 -10.48
C ASN A 191 2.56 -21.13 -9.91
N SER A 192 2.72 -20.99 -8.61
CA SER A 192 2.49 -19.75 -7.86
C SER A 192 3.81 -19.21 -7.33
N ILE A 193 3.86 -17.92 -7.06
CA ILE A 193 5.01 -17.26 -6.44
C ILE A 193 4.64 -16.81 -5.03
N ASP A 194 5.64 -16.69 -4.17
CA ASP A 194 5.47 -16.13 -2.84
C ASP A 194 4.89 -14.71 -2.90
N ILE A 195 4.01 -14.35 -1.96
CA ILE A 195 3.32 -13.05 -1.95
C ILE A 195 4.33 -11.89 -1.88
N HIS A 196 5.39 -12.01 -1.11
CA HIS A 196 6.41 -10.97 -1.01
C HIS A 196 7.15 -10.77 -2.34
N THR A 197 7.57 -11.86 -2.99
CA THR A 197 8.21 -11.83 -4.31
C THR A 197 7.27 -11.20 -5.35
N LYS A 198 5.99 -11.56 -5.35
CA LYS A 198 4.99 -10.92 -6.21
C LYS A 198 4.89 -9.41 -5.97
N ASN A 199 4.89 -8.98 -4.72
CA ASN A 199 4.82 -7.56 -4.37
C ASN A 199 6.09 -6.81 -4.79
N LEU A 200 7.27 -7.43 -4.71
CA LEU A 200 8.52 -6.85 -5.24
C LEU A 200 8.44 -6.66 -6.77
N GLN A 201 7.87 -7.62 -7.49
CA GLN A 201 7.65 -7.48 -8.93
C GLN A 201 6.71 -6.33 -9.25
N LEU A 202 5.59 -6.21 -8.52
CA LEU A 202 4.66 -5.08 -8.66
C LEU A 202 5.36 -3.75 -8.38
N MET A 203 6.20 -3.68 -7.35
CA MET A 203 6.91 -2.47 -6.97
C MET A 203 7.82 -1.96 -8.09
N VAL A 204 8.61 -2.82 -8.72
CA VAL A 204 9.48 -2.40 -9.83
C VAL A 204 8.70 -2.09 -11.11
N ILE A 205 7.52 -2.70 -11.31
CA ILE A 205 6.60 -2.34 -12.39
C ILE A 205 6.06 -0.92 -12.17
N GLU A 206 5.74 -0.53 -10.94
CA GLU A 206 5.30 0.84 -10.66
C GLU A 206 6.43 1.87 -10.87
N VAL A 207 7.69 1.54 -10.54
CA VAL A 207 8.84 2.39 -10.91
C VAL A 207 8.93 2.55 -12.43
N PHE A 208 8.85 1.46 -13.17
CA PHE A 208 8.87 1.51 -14.63
C PHE A 208 7.77 2.41 -15.19
N LYS A 209 6.52 2.25 -14.71
CA LYS A 209 5.39 3.09 -15.14
C LYS A 209 5.61 4.56 -14.82
N SER A 210 6.18 4.91 -13.65
CA SER A 210 6.51 6.28 -13.29
C SER A 210 7.52 6.89 -14.25
N LEU A 211 8.57 6.13 -14.58
CA LEU A 211 9.63 6.61 -15.48
C LEU A 211 9.18 6.82 -16.93
N ILE A 212 8.12 6.13 -17.37
CA ILE A 212 7.54 6.30 -18.72
C ILE A 212 6.19 7.03 -18.70
N HIS A 213 5.86 7.69 -17.58
CA HIS A 213 4.66 8.52 -17.41
C HIS A 213 3.33 7.79 -17.68
N LEU A 214 3.23 6.52 -17.31
CA LEU A 214 1.99 5.72 -17.37
C LEU A 214 1.19 5.71 -16.06
N ASN A 215 1.75 6.27 -14.99
CA ASN A 215 1.08 6.48 -13.70
C ASN A 215 0.44 7.88 -13.64
N PRO A 216 -0.43 8.14 -12.64
CA PRO A 216 -0.86 9.49 -12.33
C PRO A 216 0.33 10.44 -12.13
N GLU A 217 0.15 11.70 -12.50
CA GLU A 217 1.21 12.73 -12.59
C GLU A 217 1.97 12.90 -11.25
N PHE A 218 1.27 12.88 -10.12
CA PHE A 218 1.89 12.98 -8.79
C PHE A 218 2.92 11.87 -8.46
N MET A 219 2.91 10.76 -9.19
CA MET A 219 3.87 9.67 -9.03
C MET A 219 5.15 9.85 -9.85
N TRP A 220 5.17 10.75 -10.83
CA TRP A 220 6.32 10.92 -11.72
C TRP A 220 7.54 11.42 -10.94
N ASP A 221 7.33 12.31 -9.98
CA ASP A 221 8.40 12.89 -9.16
C ASP A 221 8.97 11.95 -8.11
N PHE A 222 8.33 10.77 -7.90
CA PHE A 222 8.83 9.79 -6.93
C PHE A 222 10.17 9.18 -7.35
N PHE A 223 10.45 9.15 -8.65
CA PHE A 223 11.64 8.50 -9.20
C PHE A 223 12.32 9.39 -10.25
N THR A 224 13.41 10.02 -9.86
CA THR A 224 14.23 10.84 -10.74
C THR A 224 15.44 10.03 -11.21
N LEU A 225 15.67 10.00 -12.52
CA LEU A 225 16.88 9.39 -13.10
C LEU A 225 18.13 10.14 -12.64
N LYS A 226 19.21 9.41 -12.40
CA LYS A 226 20.52 10.01 -12.12
C LYS A 226 21.08 10.60 -13.40
N ASN A 227 21.32 11.92 -13.39
CA ASN A 227 22.10 12.55 -14.44
C ASN A 227 23.59 12.25 -14.20
N THR A 228 24.17 11.38 -14.99
CA THR A 228 25.61 11.13 -15.00
C THR A 228 26.24 11.80 -16.22
N LEU A 229 27.29 12.60 -16.01
CA LEU A 229 28.07 13.26 -17.09
C LEU A 229 28.80 12.24 -17.99
N TYR A 230 28.91 11.01 -17.55
CA TYR A 230 29.55 9.92 -18.27
C TYR A 230 28.55 8.79 -18.52
N ASP A 231 28.63 8.19 -19.69
CA ASP A 231 27.85 7.02 -20.07
C ASP A 231 28.36 5.77 -19.30
N LEU A 232 28.02 5.72 -18.02
CA LEU A 232 28.35 4.60 -17.17
C LEU A 232 27.37 3.44 -17.47
N ARG A 233 27.85 2.21 -17.33
CA ARG A 233 27.08 0.96 -17.52
C ARG A 233 25.78 0.87 -16.68
N GLN A 234 25.43 1.93 -15.92
CA GLN A 234 24.24 2.05 -15.08
C GLN A 234 23.33 3.21 -15.50
N GLY A 235 23.30 3.57 -16.79
CA GLY A 235 22.64 4.76 -17.34
C GLY A 235 21.14 4.98 -16.98
N SER A 236 20.43 3.99 -16.48
CA SER A 236 18.99 4.07 -16.09
C SER A 236 18.78 3.92 -14.59
N SER A 237 19.73 4.33 -13.76
CA SER A 237 19.57 4.29 -12.29
C SER A 237 18.77 5.49 -11.77
N VAL A 238 17.94 5.28 -10.77
CA VAL A 238 17.19 6.34 -10.09
C VAL A 238 17.91 6.84 -8.83
N LEU A 239 17.63 8.08 -8.45
CA LEU A 239 18.10 8.63 -7.18
C LEU A 239 17.43 7.89 -6.02
N VAL A 240 18.23 7.46 -5.05
CA VAL A 240 17.71 6.85 -3.81
C VAL A 240 17.49 7.99 -2.80
N PRO A 241 16.26 8.17 -2.27
CA PRO A 241 15.99 9.19 -1.28
C PRO A 241 16.86 9.02 -0.03
N LYS A 242 17.25 10.13 0.62
CA LYS A 242 17.94 10.07 1.90
C LYS A 242 16.95 9.60 3.00
N ALA A 243 17.31 8.57 3.73
CA ALA A 243 16.49 8.02 4.81
C ALA A 243 17.33 7.88 6.10
N ARG A 244 16.82 8.45 7.20
CA ARG A 244 17.48 8.42 8.53
C ARG A 244 16.73 7.54 9.54
N THR A 245 15.45 7.29 9.32
CA THR A 245 14.60 6.52 10.22
C THR A 245 14.26 5.15 9.63
N THR A 246 13.98 4.17 10.45
CA THR A 246 13.52 2.84 10.01
C THR A 246 12.23 2.92 9.17
N ARG A 247 11.35 3.87 9.49
CA ARG A 247 10.12 4.10 8.71
C ARG A 247 10.45 4.59 7.30
N ALA A 248 11.33 5.59 7.18
CA ALA A 248 11.77 6.09 5.87
C ALA A 248 12.51 5.01 5.05
N LEU A 249 13.35 4.19 5.68
CA LEU A 249 14.01 3.05 5.04
C LEU A 249 13.02 1.98 4.53
N ASN A 250 11.83 1.89 5.10
CA ASN A 250 10.76 1.00 4.68
C ASN A 250 9.71 1.68 3.79
N SER A 251 9.91 2.94 3.41
CA SER A 251 9.01 3.63 2.48
C SER A 251 9.07 3.01 1.08
N PHE A 252 7.97 3.13 0.36
CA PHE A 252 7.87 2.66 -1.02
C PHE A 252 8.96 3.28 -1.90
N THR A 253 9.14 4.60 -1.88
CA THR A 253 10.09 5.30 -2.73
C THR A 253 11.53 4.87 -2.48
N PHE A 254 11.94 4.69 -1.21
CA PHE A 254 13.29 4.23 -0.87
C PHE A 254 13.54 2.79 -1.34
N ARG A 255 12.64 1.87 -1.00
CA ARG A 255 12.79 0.44 -1.34
C ARG A 255 12.66 0.18 -2.85
N ALA A 256 11.75 0.87 -3.50
CA ALA A 256 11.55 0.75 -4.94
C ALA A 256 12.77 1.26 -5.73
N ALA A 257 13.37 2.39 -5.33
CA ALA A 257 14.59 2.90 -5.93
C ALA A 257 15.77 1.92 -5.78
N LEU A 258 15.93 1.30 -4.60
CA LEU A 258 16.95 0.28 -4.40
C LEU A 258 16.72 -0.94 -5.28
N ALA A 259 15.50 -1.49 -5.28
CA ALA A 259 15.16 -2.66 -6.08
C ALA A 259 15.38 -2.41 -7.58
N TRP A 260 14.94 -1.25 -8.07
CA TRP A 260 15.16 -0.81 -9.45
C TRP A 260 16.65 -0.73 -9.81
N ASN A 261 17.46 -0.10 -8.96
CA ASN A 261 18.88 0.07 -9.24
C ASN A 261 19.65 -1.25 -9.33
N HIS A 262 19.17 -2.30 -8.66
CA HIS A 262 19.76 -3.64 -8.72
C HIS A 262 19.25 -4.49 -9.89
N LEU A 263 18.27 -4.03 -10.66
CA LEU A 263 17.84 -4.75 -11.86
C LEU A 263 18.95 -4.77 -12.92
N PRO A 264 19.05 -5.85 -13.72
CA PRO A 264 19.93 -5.92 -14.87
C PRO A 264 19.68 -4.77 -15.86
N ALA A 265 20.73 -4.22 -16.46
CA ALA A 265 20.65 -3.12 -17.43
C ALA A 265 19.67 -3.42 -18.58
N LYS A 266 19.73 -4.65 -19.11
CA LYS A 266 18.85 -5.12 -20.17
C LYS A 266 17.36 -4.93 -19.88
N LEU A 267 16.94 -5.12 -18.61
CA LEU A 267 15.54 -4.92 -18.20
C LEU A 267 15.16 -3.43 -18.15
N LYS A 268 16.09 -2.58 -17.72
CA LYS A 268 15.89 -1.13 -17.62
C LYS A 268 15.81 -0.45 -18.98
N GLU A 269 16.39 -1.03 -20.02
CA GLU A 269 16.38 -0.52 -21.40
C GLU A 269 15.08 -0.87 -22.14
N THR A 270 14.25 -1.75 -21.59
CA THR A 270 12.95 -2.10 -22.17
C THR A 270 12.05 -0.87 -22.26
N LYS A 271 11.42 -0.64 -23.41
CA LYS A 271 10.53 0.52 -23.62
C LYS A 271 9.06 0.18 -23.53
N ASN A 272 8.71 -1.10 -23.58
CA ASN A 272 7.33 -1.58 -23.59
C ASN A 272 6.95 -2.21 -22.26
N LEU A 273 5.84 -1.75 -21.65
CA LEU A 273 5.35 -2.25 -20.37
C LEU A 273 5.05 -3.76 -20.40
N SER A 274 4.44 -4.26 -21.47
CA SER A 274 4.08 -5.68 -21.57
C SER A 274 5.33 -6.57 -21.65
N GLU A 275 6.35 -6.13 -22.36
CA GLU A 275 7.65 -6.80 -22.46
C GLU A 275 8.36 -6.78 -21.09
N PHE A 276 8.38 -5.63 -20.42
CA PHE A 276 8.95 -5.49 -19.08
C PHE A 276 8.27 -6.43 -18.07
N ILE A 277 6.91 -6.43 -18.03
CA ILE A 277 6.14 -7.32 -17.14
C ILE A 277 6.47 -8.79 -17.40
N ASN A 278 6.59 -9.21 -18.65
CA ASN A 278 6.92 -10.59 -18.97
C ASN A 278 8.36 -10.96 -18.58
N SER A 279 9.29 -10.04 -18.78
CA SER A 279 10.70 -10.23 -18.44
C SER A 279 10.95 -10.26 -16.93
N ILE A 280 10.14 -9.54 -16.14
CA ILE A 280 10.28 -9.50 -14.68
C ILE A 280 9.75 -10.75 -13.97
N LYS A 281 8.81 -11.49 -14.58
CA LYS A 281 8.16 -12.66 -13.96
C LYS A 281 9.13 -13.79 -13.55
N GLY A 282 10.26 -13.93 -14.20
CA GLY A 282 11.26 -14.95 -13.89
C GLY A 282 12.45 -14.44 -13.07
N GLN A 283 12.44 -13.16 -12.68
CA GLN A 283 13.58 -12.52 -12.04
C GLN A 283 13.50 -12.56 -10.51
N ASN A 284 14.64 -12.84 -9.88
CA ASN A 284 14.82 -12.63 -8.45
C ASN A 284 15.11 -11.15 -8.20
N ILE A 285 14.16 -10.45 -7.60
CA ILE A 285 14.26 -9.01 -7.33
C ILE A 285 14.97 -8.79 -6.01
N TYR A 286 16.02 -7.98 -6.06
CA TYR A 286 16.78 -7.61 -4.88
C TYR A 286 15.91 -6.97 -3.80
N CYS A 287 16.03 -7.47 -2.57
CA CYS A 287 15.35 -6.93 -1.41
C CYS A 287 16.26 -7.00 -0.18
N GLN A 288 16.40 -5.88 0.51
CA GLN A 288 17.11 -5.77 1.80
C GLN A 288 16.15 -5.75 3.00
N CYS A 289 14.94 -6.22 2.87
CA CYS A 289 14.04 -6.28 4.02
C CYS A 289 14.45 -7.38 5.01
N LYS A 290 14.07 -7.23 6.28
CA LYS A 290 14.36 -8.22 7.33
C LYS A 290 13.77 -9.62 7.05
N ASN A 291 12.89 -9.73 6.07
CA ASN A 291 12.25 -10.98 5.70
C ASN A 291 13.01 -11.75 4.60
N CYS A 292 13.90 -11.06 3.85
CA CYS A 292 14.70 -11.63 2.77
C CYS A 292 16.17 -11.85 3.15
N ILE A 293 16.65 -11.19 4.23
CA ILE A 293 18.02 -11.37 4.72
C ILE A 293 18.03 -12.60 5.62
N PHE A 294 18.46 -13.72 5.08
CA PHE A 294 18.88 -14.94 5.77
C PHE A 294 20.17 -15.47 5.14
#